data_f65febea87cfe61f1b67c54f4fe3a744
#
_entry.id   f65febea87cfe61f1b67c54f4fe3a744
#
_cell.length_a   1.000
_cell.length_b   1.000
_cell.length_c   1.000
_cell.angle_alpha   90.00
_cell.angle_beta   90.00
_cell.angle_gamma   90.00
#
_symmetry.space_group_name_H-M   'P 1'
#
loop_
_entity.id
_entity.type
_entity.pdbx_description
1 polymer ?
#
loop_
_entity_poly.entity_id
_entity_poly.type
_entity_poly.pdbx_seq_one_letter_code
_entity_poly.pdbx_strand_id
1 'polypeptide(L)'
;MSKFSQLLDSDWARLGSLAGLPPCKRSLLHLFSPRFAPVTLIRTAQCMHWAGWRRLAKLPALVNFVLFGIEVPPRIPIGPGLVLMHTQGTVLGAAMIGVNVTIYHQVTLGAVEMDFSYTPSLRPMVGDGVVIGVGAKVLGGLTLGNGSVIGANAVVLKSVPPGCVAIGVPSRNLSPKADRYHGPTMDHDE
;
A
#
# COMPACT_ATOMS: atom_id res chain seq x y z
N MET A 1 1.03 -5.94 25.16
CA MET A 1 0.93 -4.87 24.13
C MET A 1 -0.41 -5.04 23.41
N SER A 2 -1.12 -3.95 23.13
CA SER A 2 -2.36 -4.03 22.35
C SER A 2 -2.05 -4.41 20.90
N LYS A 3 -3.01 -5.06 20.22
CA LYS A 3 -2.90 -5.40 18.77
C LYS A 3 -2.58 -4.16 17.92
N PHE A 4 -3.09 -2.99 18.31
CA PHE A 4 -2.82 -1.71 17.68
C PHE A 4 -1.32 -1.33 17.75
N SER A 5 -0.70 -1.44 18.94
CA SER A 5 0.74 -1.14 19.10
C SER A 5 1.60 -2.10 18.27
N GLN A 6 1.26 -3.38 18.23
CA GLN A 6 1.99 -4.39 17.44
C GLN A 6 1.97 -4.07 15.95
N LEU A 7 0.82 -3.62 15.40
CA LEU A 7 0.71 -3.19 14.01
C LEU A 7 1.61 -1.99 13.72
N LEU A 8 1.57 -0.95 14.56
CA LEU A 8 2.42 0.23 14.39
C LEU A 8 3.92 -0.11 14.51
N ASP A 9 4.28 -1.01 15.41
CA ASP A 9 5.68 -1.42 15.58
C ASP A 9 6.17 -2.22 14.36
N SER A 10 5.30 -3.06 13.77
CA SER A 10 5.61 -3.79 12.53
C SER A 10 5.76 -2.84 11.33
N ASP A 11 4.85 -1.87 11.17
CA ASP A 11 4.91 -0.88 10.10
C ASP A 11 6.18 -0.01 10.22
N TRP A 12 6.53 0.39 11.44
CA TRP A 12 7.76 1.15 11.73
C TRP A 12 9.03 0.36 11.43
N ALA A 13 9.09 -0.89 11.88
CA ALA A 13 10.23 -1.78 11.64
C ALA A 13 10.45 -2.01 10.14
N ARG A 14 9.36 -2.20 9.38
CA ARG A 14 9.42 -2.37 7.93
C ARG A 14 9.92 -1.12 7.22
N LEU A 15 9.44 0.06 7.61
CA LEU A 15 9.90 1.34 7.08
C LEU A 15 11.40 1.53 7.32
N GLY A 16 11.88 1.24 8.52
CA GLY A 16 13.31 1.31 8.88
C GLY A 16 14.15 0.34 8.05
N SER A 17 13.69 -0.90 7.89
CA SER A 17 14.37 -1.92 7.08
C SER A 17 14.53 -1.48 5.62
N LEU A 18 13.48 -0.90 5.02
CA LEU A 18 13.55 -0.39 3.64
C LEU A 18 14.46 0.84 3.50
N ALA A 19 14.62 1.62 4.57
CA ALA A 19 15.52 2.76 4.62
C ALA A 19 16.97 2.37 4.96
N GLY A 20 17.29 1.08 5.11
CA GLY A 20 18.61 0.60 5.51
C GLY A 20 19.02 0.98 6.94
N LEU A 21 18.07 1.36 7.78
CA LEU A 21 18.32 1.76 9.15
C LEU A 21 18.40 0.53 10.08
N PRO A 22 19.24 0.58 11.12
CA PRO A 22 19.27 -0.48 12.13
C PRO A 22 17.92 -0.58 12.84
N PRO A 23 17.54 -1.79 13.31
CA PRO A 23 16.30 -1.97 14.06
C PRO A 23 16.24 -1.03 15.26
N CYS A 24 15.25 -0.16 15.30
CA CYS A 24 15.03 0.75 16.42
C CYS A 24 13.58 0.68 16.91
N LYS A 25 13.41 0.85 18.22
CA LYS A 25 12.08 0.92 18.83
C LYS A 25 11.38 2.21 18.39
N ARG A 26 10.11 2.10 18.04
CA ARG A 26 9.29 3.26 17.74
C ARG A 26 9.09 4.11 19.00
N SER A 27 9.39 5.40 18.91
CA SER A 27 9.03 6.39 19.94
C SER A 27 7.69 7.05 19.61
N LEU A 28 7.11 7.76 20.58
CA LEU A 28 5.86 8.51 20.34
C LEU A 28 6.06 9.63 19.32
N LEU A 29 7.22 10.25 19.24
CA LEU A 29 7.53 11.29 18.28
C LEU A 29 7.50 10.79 16.84
N HIS A 30 7.86 9.54 16.60
CA HIS A 30 7.81 8.94 15.27
C HIS A 30 6.39 8.87 14.69
N LEU A 31 5.35 8.83 15.54
CA LEU A 31 3.95 8.84 15.10
C LEU A 31 3.57 10.10 14.33
N PHE A 32 4.29 11.20 14.56
CA PHE A 32 4.06 12.50 13.91
C PHE A 32 5.02 12.76 12.74
N SER A 33 5.92 11.83 12.43
CA SER A 33 6.81 12.01 11.29
C SER A 33 6.01 12.00 9.98
N PRO A 34 6.30 12.88 9.01
CA PRO A 34 5.53 12.97 7.76
C PRO A 34 5.43 11.66 6.97
N ARG A 35 6.43 10.78 7.11
CA ARG A 35 6.44 9.46 6.44
C ARG A 35 5.65 8.39 7.19
N PHE A 36 5.41 8.57 8.50
CA PHE A 36 4.72 7.56 9.32
C PHE A 36 3.35 8.01 9.83
N ALA A 37 3.12 9.32 9.97
CA ALA A 37 1.84 9.86 10.41
C ALA A 37 0.64 9.36 9.57
N PRO A 38 0.72 9.26 8.23
CA PRO A 38 -0.38 8.71 7.43
C PRO A 38 -0.73 7.27 7.82
N VAL A 39 0.27 6.42 8.04
CA VAL A 39 0.07 5.04 8.49
C VAL A 39 -0.54 5.01 9.89
N THR A 40 -0.08 5.88 10.79
CA THR A 40 -0.65 6.02 12.14
C THR A 40 -2.14 6.36 12.09
N LEU A 41 -2.54 7.31 11.23
CA LEU A 41 -3.94 7.69 11.04
C LEU A 41 -4.78 6.56 10.44
N ILE A 42 -4.24 5.80 9.47
CA ILE A 42 -4.90 4.61 8.91
C ILE A 42 -5.15 3.59 10.02
N ARG A 43 -4.14 3.24 10.83
CA ARG A 43 -4.26 2.27 11.90
C ARG A 43 -5.23 2.73 12.99
N THR A 44 -5.24 4.01 13.31
CA THR A 44 -6.20 4.61 14.24
C THR A 44 -7.64 4.48 13.72
N ALA A 45 -7.86 4.84 12.45
CA ALA A 45 -9.16 4.70 11.79
C ALA A 45 -9.65 3.24 11.80
N GLN A 46 -8.77 2.29 11.45
CA GLN A 46 -9.07 0.86 11.50
C GLN A 46 -9.41 0.38 12.91
N CYS A 47 -8.60 0.75 13.91
CA CYS A 47 -8.84 0.37 15.31
C CYS A 47 -10.22 0.85 15.79
N MET A 48 -10.55 2.11 15.54
CA MET A 48 -11.87 2.67 15.88
C MET A 48 -13.01 1.96 15.14
N HIS A 49 -12.82 1.66 13.85
CA HIS A 49 -13.81 0.96 13.05
C HIS A 49 -14.12 -0.43 13.61
N TRP A 50 -13.09 -1.22 13.91
CA TRP A 50 -13.23 -2.58 14.45
C TRP A 50 -13.68 -2.60 15.91
N ALA A 51 -13.46 -1.52 16.66
CA ALA A 51 -14.03 -1.31 18.00
C ALA A 51 -15.53 -0.92 17.98
N GLY A 52 -16.14 -0.83 16.78
CA GLY A 52 -17.55 -0.47 16.61
C GLY A 52 -17.81 1.03 16.44
N TRP A 53 -16.82 1.90 16.61
CA TRP A 53 -16.94 3.37 16.49
C TRP A 53 -16.86 3.83 15.03
N ARG A 54 -17.69 3.21 14.17
CA ARG A 54 -17.61 3.36 12.70
C ARG A 54 -17.74 4.80 12.21
N ARG A 55 -18.57 5.63 12.87
CA ARG A 55 -18.75 7.04 12.52
C ARG A 55 -17.52 7.87 12.87
N LEU A 56 -16.97 7.67 14.09
CA LEU A 56 -15.79 8.37 14.58
C LEU A 56 -14.50 7.94 13.81
N ALA A 57 -14.44 6.71 13.33
CA ALA A 57 -13.33 6.23 12.50
C ALA A 57 -13.12 7.04 11.21
N LYS A 58 -14.14 7.79 10.76
CA LYS A 58 -14.03 8.69 9.61
C LYS A 58 -13.21 9.94 9.90
N LEU A 59 -13.07 10.36 11.17
CA LEU A 59 -12.31 11.56 11.54
C LEU A 59 -10.81 11.40 11.23
N PRO A 60 -10.07 10.38 11.72
CA PRO A 60 -8.69 10.20 11.33
C PRO A 60 -8.53 9.92 9.83
N ALA A 61 -9.49 9.29 9.15
CA ALA A 61 -9.47 9.14 7.70
C ALA A 61 -9.61 10.49 6.98
N LEU A 62 -10.47 11.39 7.44
CA LEU A 62 -10.61 12.75 6.91
C LEU A 62 -9.34 13.57 7.15
N VAL A 63 -8.74 13.50 8.33
CA VAL A 63 -7.46 14.17 8.63
C VAL A 63 -6.38 13.68 7.67
N ASN A 64 -6.34 12.37 7.40
CA ASN A 64 -5.38 11.77 6.47
C ASN A 64 -5.58 12.28 5.03
N PHE A 65 -6.83 12.37 4.60
CA PHE A 65 -7.18 12.94 3.29
C PHE A 65 -6.76 14.40 3.16
N VAL A 66 -7.08 15.24 4.17
CA VAL A 66 -6.81 16.69 4.13
C VAL A 66 -5.32 17.00 4.24
N LEU A 67 -4.60 16.34 5.15
CA LEU A 67 -3.18 16.66 5.41
C LEU A 67 -2.22 15.94 4.47
N PHE A 68 -2.55 14.70 4.07
CA PHE A 68 -1.62 13.83 3.35
C PHE A 68 -2.11 13.41 1.96
N GLY A 69 -3.31 13.86 1.55
CA GLY A 69 -3.84 13.58 0.21
C GLY A 69 -4.07 12.10 -0.08
N ILE A 70 -4.33 11.30 0.97
CA ILE A 70 -4.57 9.86 0.83
C ILE A 70 -5.97 9.49 1.33
N GLU A 71 -6.70 8.72 0.52
CA GLU A 71 -8.01 8.18 0.86
C GLU A 71 -7.91 6.69 1.16
N VAL A 72 -8.27 6.30 2.39
CA VAL A 72 -8.30 4.90 2.83
C VAL A 72 -9.56 4.66 3.66
N PRO A 73 -10.53 3.90 3.16
CA PRO A 73 -11.70 3.52 3.95
C PRO A 73 -11.31 2.71 5.19
N PRO A 74 -11.76 3.07 6.40
CA PRO A 74 -11.37 2.40 7.65
C PRO A 74 -11.70 0.91 7.71
N ARG A 75 -12.61 0.43 6.86
CA ARG A 75 -13.08 -0.96 6.80
C ARG A 75 -12.10 -1.94 6.16
N ILE A 76 -11.13 -1.45 5.37
CA ILE A 76 -10.24 -2.32 4.61
C ILE A 76 -9.32 -3.09 5.57
N PRO A 77 -9.28 -4.44 5.51
CA PRO A 77 -8.28 -5.21 6.22
C PRO A 77 -6.90 -4.94 5.59
N ILE A 78 -5.95 -4.47 6.41
CA ILE A 78 -4.57 -4.23 5.98
C ILE A 78 -3.64 -4.95 6.94
N GLY A 79 -2.83 -5.86 6.40
CA GLY A 79 -1.83 -6.62 7.14
C GLY A 79 -0.74 -5.75 7.77
N PRO A 80 0.07 -6.30 8.70
CA PRO A 80 1.21 -5.61 9.29
C PRO A 80 2.30 -5.31 8.26
N GLY A 81 3.14 -4.32 8.54
CA GLY A 81 4.27 -3.94 7.66
C GLY A 81 3.88 -3.07 6.47
N LEU A 82 2.77 -2.31 6.56
CA LEU A 82 2.40 -1.35 5.53
C LEU A 82 3.42 -0.21 5.47
N VAL A 83 3.93 0.06 4.27
CA VAL A 83 4.78 1.22 4.00
C VAL A 83 4.20 2.07 2.89
N LEU A 84 4.04 3.36 3.17
CA LEU A 84 3.65 4.38 2.21
C LEU A 84 4.90 5.25 1.94
N MET A 85 5.46 5.16 0.74
CA MET A 85 6.67 5.93 0.39
C MET A 85 6.37 7.42 0.25
N HIS A 86 5.23 7.77 -0.28
CA HIS A 86 4.60 9.07 -0.35
C HIS A 86 3.10 8.86 -0.44
N THR A 87 2.27 9.89 -0.21
CA THR A 87 0.82 9.69 -0.05
C THR A 87 -0.05 10.48 -1.02
N GLN A 88 0.45 11.57 -1.56
CA GLN A 88 -0.34 12.51 -2.36
C GLN A 88 -1.03 11.83 -3.56
N GLY A 89 -2.35 12.05 -3.66
CA GLY A 89 -3.18 11.52 -4.74
C GLY A 89 -3.40 10.01 -4.70
N THR A 90 -3.21 9.37 -3.53
CA THR A 90 -3.34 7.92 -3.38
C THR A 90 -4.73 7.54 -2.87
N VAL A 91 -5.36 6.56 -3.52
CA VAL A 91 -6.67 6.00 -3.15
C VAL A 91 -6.54 4.49 -2.96
N LEU A 92 -6.73 4.02 -1.73
CA LEU A 92 -6.64 2.61 -1.40
C LEU A 92 -8.04 2.00 -1.22
N GLY A 93 -8.74 1.79 -2.32
CA GLY A 93 -10.07 1.18 -2.36
C GLY A 93 -10.05 -0.34 -2.60
N ALA A 94 -9.08 -1.06 -2.03
CA ALA A 94 -8.93 -2.51 -2.18
C ALA A 94 -9.94 -3.32 -1.33
N ALA A 95 -10.18 -4.58 -1.69
CA ALA A 95 -10.91 -5.52 -0.84
C ALA A 95 -10.08 -5.91 0.39
N MET A 96 -8.78 -6.14 0.21
CA MET A 96 -7.81 -6.36 1.28
C MET A 96 -6.39 -6.02 0.82
N ILE A 97 -5.51 -5.73 1.78
CA ILE A 97 -4.08 -5.52 1.56
C ILE A 97 -3.32 -6.45 2.52
N GLY A 98 -2.40 -7.24 1.98
CA GLY A 98 -1.63 -8.23 2.72
C GLY A 98 -0.54 -7.66 3.62
N VAL A 99 0.38 -8.52 4.01
CA VAL A 99 1.51 -8.24 4.91
C VAL A 99 2.69 -7.64 4.11
N ASN A 100 3.44 -6.69 4.71
CA ASN A 100 4.66 -6.11 4.12
C ASN A 100 4.47 -5.48 2.74
N VAL A 101 3.30 -4.89 2.48
CA VAL A 101 3.01 -4.20 1.23
C VAL A 101 3.64 -2.80 1.22
N THR A 102 4.25 -2.44 0.09
CA THR A 102 4.82 -1.10 -0.14
C THR A 102 4.05 -0.40 -1.25
N ILE A 103 3.55 0.79 -0.98
CA ILE A 103 2.72 1.57 -1.92
C ILE A 103 3.34 2.96 -2.10
N TYR A 104 3.53 3.34 -3.35
CA TYR A 104 3.99 4.68 -3.71
C TYR A 104 2.81 5.64 -3.91
N HIS A 105 3.10 6.92 -4.11
CA HIS A 105 2.09 7.95 -4.30
C HIS A 105 1.33 7.83 -5.64
N GLN A 106 0.18 8.50 -5.74
CA GLN A 106 -0.70 8.52 -6.91
C GLN A 106 -1.23 7.14 -7.33
N VAL A 107 -1.09 6.13 -6.45
CA VAL A 107 -1.65 4.80 -6.67
C VAL A 107 -3.17 4.84 -6.49
N THR A 108 -3.91 4.19 -7.39
CA THR A 108 -5.34 3.96 -7.23
C THR A 108 -5.63 2.47 -7.21
N LEU A 109 -6.22 1.99 -6.12
CA LEU A 109 -6.83 0.68 -6.03
C LEU A 109 -8.34 0.87 -5.94
N GLY A 110 -9.13 0.24 -6.81
CA GLY A 110 -10.57 0.45 -6.80
C GLY A 110 -11.36 -0.48 -7.70
N ALA A 111 -12.68 -0.30 -7.70
CA ALA A 111 -13.57 -0.91 -8.67
C ALA A 111 -13.42 -0.21 -10.03
N VAL A 112 -13.79 -0.90 -11.11
CA VAL A 112 -13.83 -0.30 -12.46
C VAL A 112 -14.99 0.70 -12.57
N GLU A 113 -16.14 0.33 -12.01
CA GLU A 113 -17.34 1.16 -12.02
C GLU A 113 -17.63 1.73 -10.64
N MET A 114 -18.52 2.71 -10.55
CA MET A 114 -18.95 3.27 -9.29
C MET A 114 -19.60 2.20 -8.39
N ASP A 115 -19.00 1.95 -7.23
CA ASP A 115 -19.47 0.99 -6.25
C ASP A 115 -19.61 1.66 -4.87
N PHE A 116 -20.80 2.22 -4.60
CA PHE A 116 -21.11 2.85 -3.32
C PHE A 116 -21.31 1.85 -2.16
N SER A 117 -21.66 0.60 -2.49
CA SER A 117 -21.84 -0.48 -1.50
C SER A 117 -20.51 -1.04 -1.00
N TYR A 118 -19.42 -0.75 -1.68
CA TYR A 118 -18.09 -1.27 -1.38
C TYR A 118 -18.04 -2.80 -1.48
N THR A 119 -18.44 -3.33 -2.62
CA THR A 119 -18.51 -4.77 -2.89
C THR A 119 -17.10 -5.36 -3.03
N PRO A 120 -16.65 -6.25 -2.13
CA PRO A 120 -15.27 -6.74 -2.14
C PRO A 120 -14.87 -7.46 -3.44
N SER A 121 -15.81 -8.19 -4.07
CA SER A 121 -15.55 -8.92 -5.32
C SER A 121 -15.29 -8.02 -6.53
N LEU A 122 -15.61 -6.73 -6.45
CA LEU A 122 -15.34 -5.75 -7.50
C LEU A 122 -14.03 -4.99 -7.30
N ARG A 123 -13.26 -5.31 -6.25
CA ARG A 123 -12.08 -4.56 -5.82
C ARG A 123 -10.84 -5.42 -5.77
N PRO A 124 -9.64 -4.83 -5.97
CA PRO A 124 -8.40 -5.59 -5.95
C PRO A 124 -8.13 -6.24 -4.60
N MET A 125 -7.61 -7.46 -4.64
CA MET A 125 -6.99 -8.15 -3.51
C MET A 125 -5.48 -8.06 -3.66
N VAL A 126 -4.79 -7.48 -2.67
CA VAL A 126 -3.33 -7.32 -2.69
C VAL A 126 -2.70 -8.35 -1.77
N GLY A 127 -1.85 -9.20 -2.32
CA GLY A 127 -1.11 -10.22 -1.60
C GLY A 127 0.04 -9.67 -0.75
N ASP A 128 0.77 -10.59 -0.10
CA ASP A 128 1.88 -10.25 0.78
C ASP A 128 3.12 -9.82 0.01
N GLY A 129 3.88 -8.86 0.54
CA GLY A 129 5.13 -8.39 -0.04
C GLY A 129 5.00 -7.70 -1.39
N VAL A 130 3.79 -7.33 -1.80
CA VAL A 130 3.54 -6.63 -3.07
C VAL A 130 4.12 -5.22 -3.02
N VAL A 131 4.74 -4.80 -4.12
CA VAL A 131 5.22 -3.43 -4.32
C VAL A 131 4.42 -2.78 -5.44
N ILE A 132 3.81 -1.63 -5.16
CA ILE A 132 3.00 -0.88 -6.13
C ILE A 132 3.67 0.44 -6.43
N GLY A 133 4.20 0.56 -7.65
CA GLY A 133 4.94 1.73 -8.12
C GLY A 133 4.09 2.98 -8.28
N VAL A 134 4.76 4.12 -8.35
CA VAL A 134 4.14 5.44 -8.45
C VAL A 134 3.13 5.52 -9.60
N GLY A 135 1.97 6.12 -9.35
CA GLY A 135 0.97 6.37 -10.38
C GLY A 135 0.20 5.14 -10.88
N ALA A 136 0.48 3.93 -10.38
CA ALA A 136 -0.17 2.72 -10.85
C ALA A 136 -1.69 2.73 -10.56
N LYS A 137 -2.48 2.21 -11.50
CA LYS A 137 -3.93 2.07 -11.40
C LYS A 137 -4.28 0.58 -11.45
N VAL A 138 -4.85 0.07 -10.37
CA VAL A 138 -5.26 -1.34 -10.25
C VAL A 138 -6.77 -1.37 -10.04
N LEU A 139 -7.49 -1.78 -11.07
CA LEU A 139 -8.94 -1.61 -11.12
C LEU A 139 -9.65 -2.94 -11.37
N GLY A 140 -10.68 -3.19 -10.56
CA GLY A 140 -11.56 -4.36 -10.67
C GLY A 140 -11.26 -5.46 -9.68
N GLY A 141 -12.09 -6.51 -9.69
CA GLY A 141 -11.99 -7.69 -8.84
C GLY A 141 -10.87 -8.63 -9.26
N LEU A 142 -9.63 -8.21 -9.11
CA LEU A 142 -8.43 -8.94 -9.49
C LEU A 142 -7.50 -9.17 -8.30
N THR A 143 -6.52 -10.07 -8.46
CA THR A 143 -5.55 -10.39 -7.41
C THR A 143 -4.14 -10.00 -7.86
N LEU A 144 -3.44 -9.26 -7.00
CA LEU A 144 -2.00 -9.09 -7.06
C LEU A 144 -1.37 -10.19 -6.20
N GLY A 145 -0.71 -11.17 -6.85
CA GLY A 145 -0.09 -12.30 -6.16
C GLY A 145 1.07 -11.89 -5.26
N ASN A 146 1.39 -12.73 -4.26
CA ASN A 146 2.44 -12.46 -3.29
C ASN A 146 3.78 -12.13 -3.96
N GLY A 147 4.45 -11.09 -3.47
CA GLY A 147 5.74 -10.63 -4.00
C GLY A 147 5.70 -10.07 -5.42
N SER A 148 4.51 -9.86 -6.00
CA SER A 148 4.41 -9.19 -7.31
C SER A 148 4.80 -7.71 -7.23
N VAL A 149 5.26 -7.17 -8.35
CA VAL A 149 5.67 -5.78 -8.48
C VAL A 149 4.84 -5.13 -9.57
N ILE A 150 4.18 -4.04 -9.25
CA ILE A 150 3.45 -3.22 -10.20
C ILE A 150 4.34 -2.02 -10.56
N GLY A 151 4.70 -1.92 -11.81
CA GLY A 151 5.55 -0.84 -12.31
C GLY A 151 4.90 0.53 -12.23
N ALA A 152 5.72 1.57 -12.28
CA ALA A 152 5.23 2.94 -12.27
C ALA A 152 4.28 3.20 -13.46
N ASN A 153 3.18 3.91 -13.20
CA ASN A 153 2.13 4.25 -14.17
C ASN A 153 1.48 3.06 -14.91
N ALA A 154 1.64 1.84 -14.39
CA ALA A 154 0.98 0.67 -14.97
C ALA A 154 -0.54 0.70 -14.72
N VAL A 155 -1.32 0.32 -15.73
CA VAL A 155 -2.77 0.15 -15.62
C VAL A 155 -3.09 -1.34 -15.62
N VAL A 156 -3.39 -1.88 -14.43
CA VAL A 156 -3.63 -3.30 -14.18
C VAL A 156 -5.12 -3.59 -14.19
N LEU A 157 -5.56 -4.38 -15.15
CA LEU A 157 -6.95 -4.78 -15.35
C LEU A 157 -7.14 -6.30 -15.30
N LYS A 158 -6.06 -7.06 -15.05
CA LYS A 158 -6.07 -8.52 -14.92
C LYS A 158 -5.16 -8.92 -13.76
N SER A 159 -5.44 -10.07 -13.15
CA SER A 159 -4.62 -10.60 -12.06
C SER A 159 -3.15 -10.74 -12.43
N VAL A 160 -2.29 -10.45 -11.47
CA VAL A 160 -0.82 -10.58 -11.58
C VAL A 160 -0.38 -11.79 -10.78
N PRO A 161 0.26 -12.79 -11.39
CA PRO A 161 0.73 -13.97 -10.66
C PRO A 161 1.79 -13.63 -9.61
N PRO A 162 1.99 -14.49 -8.58
CA PRO A 162 3.03 -14.29 -7.58
C PRO A 162 4.42 -14.10 -8.19
N GLY A 163 5.20 -13.18 -7.63
CA GLY A 163 6.55 -12.85 -8.06
C GLY A 163 6.68 -12.15 -9.42
N CYS A 164 5.59 -12.02 -10.18
CA CYS A 164 5.62 -11.38 -11.50
C CYS A 164 5.69 -9.86 -11.40
N VAL A 165 6.15 -9.24 -12.49
CA VAL A 165 6.17 -7.78 -12.65
C VAL A 165 5.13 -7.38 -13.69
N ALA A 166 4.20 -6.49 -13.34
CA ALA A 166 3.21 -5.93 -14.28
C ALA A 166 3.64 -4.51 -14.68
N ILE A 167 3.78 -4.26 -15.98
CA ILE A 167 4.18 -2.95 -16.53
C ILE A 167 3.35 -2.57 -17.76
N GLY A 168 3.19 -1.29 -18.00
CA GLY A 168 2.56 -0.75 -19.21
C GLY A 168 1.07 -0.41 -19.06
N VAL A 169 0.48 0.10 -20.14
CA VAL A 169 -0.92 0.56 -20.26
C VAL A 169 -1.53 0.00 -21.54
N PRO A 170 -2.44 -1.02 -21.47
CA PRO A 170 -2.72 -1.87 -20.31
C PRO A 170 -1.49 -2.72 -19.92
N SER A 171 -1.45 -3.15 -18.66
CA SER A 171 -0.26 -3.85 -18.16
C SER A 171 -0.10 -5.25 -18.76
N ARG A 172 1.17 -5.64 -18.92
CA ARG A 172 1.58 -7.00 -19.27
C ARG A 172 2.32 -7.61 -18.10
N ASN A 173 2.03 -8.86 -17.80
CA ASN A 173 2.75 -9.62 -16.78
C ASN A 173 4.05 -10.17 -17.39
N LEU A 174 5.14 -9.85 -16.76
CA LEU A 174 6.45 -10.39 -17.08
C LEU A 174 6.80 -11.43 -16.02
N SER A 175 7.50 -12.54 -16.39
CA SER A 175 7.87 -13.63 -15.48
C SER A 175 8.70 -13.16 -14.27
N PRO A 176 8.83 -13.99 -13.19
CA PRO A 176 9.48 -13.58 -11.95
C PRO A 176 10.88 -13.00 -12.11
N LYS A 177 11.26 -12.19 -11.17
CA LYS A 177 12.33 -11.21 -11.07
C LYS A 177 13.77 -11.70 -11.35
N ALA A 178 14.02 -13.00 -11.58
CA ALA A 178 15.36 -13.58 -11.67
C ALA A 178 16.22 -12.99 -12.81
N ASP A 179 15.58 -12.46 -13.89
CA ASP A 179 16.34 -12.10 -15.11
C ASP A 179 16.30 -10.61 -15.52
N ARG A 180 15.88 -9.65 -14.64
CA ARG A 180 15.39 -8.38 -15.20
C ARG A 180 16.02 -7.09 -14.76
N TYR A 181 16.96 -7.09 -13.87
CA TYR A 181 17.68 -5.88 -13.48
C TYR A 181 19.17 -6.02 -13.71
N HIS A 182 19.55 -6.29 -14.93
CA HIS A 182 20.79 -5.72 -15.44
C HIS A 182 20.40 -4.37 -16.06
N GLY A 183 20.36 -3.33 -15.23
CA GLY A 183 20.48 -1.97 -15.72
C GLY A 183 21.77 -1.87 -16.55
N PRO A 184 21.84 -0.97 -17.55
CA PRO A 184 23.08 -0.76 -18.25
C PRO A 184 24.18 -0.53 -17.21
N THR A 185 25.23 -1.35 -17.25
CA THR A 185 26.48 -1.05 -16.57
C THR A 185 26.86 0.32 -17.07
N MET A 186 26.83 1.33 -16.21
CA MET A 186 27.50 2.58 -16.52
C MET A 186 29.00 2.23 -16.51
N ASP A 187 29.53 1.95 -17.67
CA ASP A 187 30.98 1.96 -17.87
C ASP A 187 31.41 3.40 -17.60
N HIS A 188 31.96 3.61 -16.41
CA HIS A 188 32.71 4.81 -16.10
C HIS A 188 34.09 4.66 -16.76
N ASP A 189 34.11 4.82 -18.08
CA ASP A 189 35.34 5.08 -18.79
C ASP A 189 35.48 6.59 -18.99
N GLU A 190 36.54 7.14 -18.32
CA GLU A 190 37.19 8.46 -18.41
C GLU A 190 36.61 9.56 -17.53
#